data_dcc9042143b025a60915ba2c34b3116c
#
_entry.id   dcc9042143b025a60915ba2c34b3116c
#
_cell.length_a   1.000
_cell.length_b   1.000
_cell.length_c   1.000
_cell.angle_alpha   90.00
_cell.angle_beta   90.00
_cell.angle_gamma   90.00
#
_symmetry.space_group_name_H-M   'P 1'
#
loop_
_entity.id
_entity.type
_entity.pdbx_description
1 polymer ?
#
loop_
_entity_poly.entity_id
_entity_poly.type
_entity_poly.pdbx_seq_one_letter_code
_entity_poly.pdbx_strand_id
1 'polypeptide(L)'
;YPTLKEQKANEHLNYINNIFMTYKGGGFSMVSFPEYEYDLKLTPEEENADIAIYVLARNSGEGMDRRLIKGDALLTDTEIKDILYLNNKFKKFMLVLNVGGVVDLTPVKLVSNILLLSQLGVVTGDILANIILGKQNPSGKLTTTWASIPDYKFLKEFGSLDDTNYVEGVYVGYRYFDSVGVKPLYPFGYGLSYTSFDISKVSLTNEKDEIKIKVKVKNEGDFYGKEVVQVYVSPSQENVDKPYQSLVAFAKTPKIEKAKEVEMTLNFKLRNVARYDEKKANYILDKGNYIIRVGNSSDCTKVFGYIELTEDVITEDLKNINSNPDFEDFKPEVIYKDNLKNVQKIKLTKNDFTIKKVEYSYECKTQKEIENLDNKELAKLCIGNYIDRKTEGSLGMGTGFAGQTTKYVEEIKNTLIMADGPAGLRVSKVYGIDYRGYHKLSPSTLLMNDYSFYEIQGKITLEKDYSEKESSFSDYRKIVHQYATALPIATAIAQSFNVEFGKLCGDIVGKEMKVFNIHLWLAPGMNIHRHILCGRNFEYFSEDPLVSGKMAAALTLGVQKYKNKGVTLKHFTGNNQEFNRLNSNSKMSERALREIYLKGFQIAIEEAH
;
A
#
# COMPACT_ATOMS: atom_id res chain seq x y z
N TYR A 1 21.04 18.18 -10.62
CA TYR A 1 21.06 19.47 -11.32
C TYR A 1 22.51 19.97 -11.40
N PRO A 2 23.15 19.97 -12.59
CA PRO A 2 24.48 20.58 -12.75
C PRO A 2 24.48 22.08 -12.42
N THR A 3 23.34 22.76 -12.55
CA THR A 3 23.13 24.18 -12.24
C THR A 3 22.99 24.49 -10.75
N LEU A 4 22.67 23.51 -9.93
CA LEU A 4 22.74 23.64 -8.47
C LEU A 4 24.18 23.39 -8.02
N LYS A 5 25.09 24.30 -8.43
CA LYS A 5 26.44 24.32 -7.89
C LYS A 5 26.42 24.37 -6.36
N GLU A 6 27.51 23.93 -5.75
CA GLU A 6 27.75 23.82 -4.30
C GLU A 6 27.12 24.93 -3.44
N GLN A 7 27.09 26.17 -3.98
CA GLN A 7 26.53 27.31 -3.25
C GLN A 7 25.03 27.18 -3.00
N LYS A 8 24.25 26.72 -3.98
CA LYS A 8 22.79 26.53 -3.80
C LYS A 8 22.47 25.25 -3.02
N ALA A 9 23.29 24.23 -3.14
CA ALA A 9 23.19 23.04 -2.30
C ALA A 9 23.41 23.41 -0.82
N ASN A 10 24.37 24.27 -0.51
CA ASN A 10 24.62 24.76 0.86
C ASN A 10 23.47 25.67 1.38
N GLU A 11 22.88 26.51 0.52
CA GLU A 11 21.70 27.31 0.89
C GLU A 11 20.50 26.41 1.20
N HIS A 12 20.26 25.38 0.40
CA HIS A 12 19.21 24.39 0.63
C HIS A 12 19.44 23.60 1.91
N LEU A 13 20.67 23.16 2.17
CA LEU A 13 21.05 22.48 3.40
C LEU A 13 20.85 23.36 4.64
N ASN A 14 21.25 24.64 4.57
CA ASN A 14 21.02 25.59 5.65
C ASN A 14 19.53 25.82 5.91
N TYR A 15 18.72 25.88 4.87
CA TYR A 15 17.25 25.98 4.98
C TYR A 15 16.66 24.76 5.70
N ILE A 16 17.02 23.55 5.27
CA ILE A 16 16.59 22.31 5.90
C ILE A 16 17.04 22.26 7.37
N ASN A 17 18.28 22.62 7.66
CA ASN A 17 18.82 22.66 9.02
C ASN A 17 18.06 23.63 9.91
N ASN A 18 17.76 24.82 9.43
CA ASN A 18 17.02 25.83 10.19
C ASN A 18 15.60 25.33 10.53
N ILE A 19 14.91 24.68 9.58
CA ILE A 19 13.59 24.08 9.85
C ILE A 19 13.72 22.98 10.89
N PHE A 20 14.69 22.10 10.76
CA PHE A 20 14.90 20.98 11.67
C PHE A 20 15.26 21.46 13.10
N MET A 21 16.12 22.45 13.23
CA MET A 21 16.52 23.01 14.52
C MET A 21 15.39 23.80 15.20
N THR A 22 14.45 24.33 14.45
CA THR A 22 13.27 25.04 14.99
C THR A 22 12.13 24.08 15.33
N TYR A 23 12.15 22.83 14.83
CA TYR A 23 11.13 21.84 15.09
C TYR A 23 11.35 21.16 16.45
N LYS A 24 10.57 21.57 17.45
CA LYS A 24 10.60 21.01 18.81
C LYS A 24 9.62 19.86 19.02
N GLY A 25 9.17 19.19 17.96
CA GLY A 25 8.27 18.04 18.05
C GLY A 25 9.03 16.75 18.39
N GLY A 26 8.84 16.22 19.58
CA GLY A 26 9.31 14.87 19.89
C GLY A 26 8.37 13.86 19.27
N GLY A 27 8.90 12.84 18.57
CA GLY A 27 8.13 11.73 18.01
C GLY A 27 8.68 11.25 16.67
N PHE A 28 8.08 10.20 16.16
CA PHE A 28 8.42 9.52 14.90
C PHE A 28 8.07 10.33 13.63
N SER A 29 7.77 11.62 13.74
CA SER A 29 7.32 12.43 12.63
C SER A 29 8.42 12.69 11.63
N MET A 30 8.28 12.13 10.45
CA MET A 30 9.04 12.59 9.28
C MET A 30 8.49 13.95 8.87
N VAL A 31 9.28 14.99 9.04
CA VAL A 31 8.88 16.35 8.67
C VAL A 31 8.78 16.42 7.15
N SER A 32 7.60 16.70 6.62
CA SER A 32 7.46 17.14 5.24
C SER A 32 7.98 18.56 5.15
N PHE A 33 9.12 18.72 4.50
CA PHE A 33 9.69 20.04 4.25
C PHE A 33 9.04 20.60 2.98
N PRO A 34 8.54 21.85 2.99
CA PRO A 34 8.23 22.52 1.74
C PRO A 34 9.50 22.59 0.89
N GLU A 35 9.38 22.36 -0.41
CA GLU A 35 10.55 22.46 -1.26
C GLU A 35 11.13 23.88 -1.22
N TYR A 36 12.46 23.96 -1.28
CA TYR A 36 13.15 25.23 -1.39
C TYR A 36 12.90 25.81 -2.78
N GLU A 37 12.30 26.98 -2.84
CA GLU A 37 12.01 27.66 -4.10
C GLU A 37 13.30 28.29 -4.67
N TYR A 38 13.61 27.95 -5.91
CA TYR A 38 14.73 28.54 -6.65
C TYR A 38 14.31 28.82 -8.10
N ASP A 39 14.91 29.85 -8.67
CA ASP A 39 14.74 30.12 -10.09
C ASP A 39 15.55 29.15 -10.95
N LEU A 40 14.90 28.41 -11.81
CA LEU A 40 15.56 27.56 -12.79
C LEU A 40 16.26 28.43 -13.83
N LYS A 41 17.58 28.35 -13.87
CA LYS A 41 18.42 29.01 -14.89
C LYS A 41 19.23 27.94 -15.60
N LEU A 42 18.90 27.71 -16.86
CA LEU A 42 19.64 26.79 -17.71
C LEU A 42 20.91 27.48 -18.25
N THR A 43 21.99 26.73 -18.32
CA THR A 43 23.19 27.14 -19.06
C THR A 43 22.93 27.03 -20.57
N PRO A 44 23.74 27.70 -21.43
CA PRO A 44 23.61 27.55 -22.89
C PRO A 44 23.70 26.10 -23.38
N GLU A 45 24.48 25.25 -22.71
CA GLU A 45 24.60 23.81 -23.01
C GLU A 45 23.33 23.07 -22.66
N GLU A 46 22.75 23.31 -21.47
CA GLU A 46 21.49 22.74 -21.03
C GLU A 46 20.31 23.19 -21.88
N GLU A 47 20.31 24.43 -22.35
CA GLU A 47 19.29 24.96 -23.26
C GLU A 47 19.26 24.25 -24.63
N ASN A 48 20.38 23.68 -25.05
CA ASN A 48 20.54 22.95 -26.30
C ASN A 48 20.43 21.42 -26.11
N ALA A 49 20.07 20.94 -24.94
CA ALA A 49 19.87 19.51 -24.69
C ALA A 49 18.64 18.97 -25.44
N ASP A 50 18.70 17.71 -25.85
CA ASP A 50 17.59 17.04 -26.55
C ASP A 50 16.45 16.62 -25.64
N ILE A 51 16.72 16.42 -24.35
CA ILE A 51 15.80 15.82 -23.38
C ILE A 51 15.88 16.58 -22.07
N ALA A 52 14.73 16.84 -21.48
CA ALA A 52 14.64 17.32 -20.10
C ALA A 52 13.84 16.33 -19.23
N ILE A 53 14.31 16.10 -18.02
CA ILE A 53 13.66 15.27 -17.02
C ILE A 53 13.53 16.07 -15.74
N TYR A 54 12.29 16.24 -15.25
CA TYR A 54 12.03 16.87 -13.97
C TYR A 54 11.62 15.79 -12.96
N VAL A 55 12.31 15.71 -11.84
CA VAL A 55 11.98 14.75 -10.77
C VAL A 55 11.29 15.50 -9.63
N LEU A 56 10.01 15.25 -9.47
CA LEU A 56 9.21 15.73 -8.35
C LEU A 56 9.28 14.71 -7.21
N ALA A 57 9.74 15.13 -6.04
CA ALA A 57 9.82 14.27 -4.86
C ALA A 57 8.87 14.76 -3.75
N ARG A 58 8.30 13.81 -3.01
CA ARG A 58 7.52 14.07 -1.79
C ARG A 58 7.79 12.99 -0.76
N ASN A 59 7.92 13.42 0.49
CA ASN A 59 8.00 12.54 1.63
C ASN A 59 6.64 12.43 2.33
N SER A 60 6.38 11.28 2.90
CA SER A 60 5.31 11.06 3.86
C SER A 60 5.75 9.97 4.82
N GLY A 61 5.15 9.90 6.00
CA GLY A 61 5.64 8.97 7.01
C GLY A 61 4.68 8.76 8.16
N GLU A 62 5.12 7.93 9.08
CA GLU A 62 4.43 7.64 10.32
C GLU A 62 4.48 8.84 11.28
N GLY A 63 3.36 9.08 11.96
CA GLY A 63 3.21 10.15 12.97
C GLY A 63 2.80 11.51 12.42
N MET A 64 2.77 11.70 11.12
CA MET A 64 2.29 12.92 10.47
C MET A 64 1.50 12.62 9.21
N ASP A 65 0.35 13.30 9.09
CA ASP A 65 -0.41 13.32 7.85
C ASP A 65 0.12 14.37 6.88
N ARG A 66 -0.15 14.14 5.62
CA ARG A 66 0.10 15.10 4.55
C ARG A 66 -0.86 16.27 4.65
N ARG A 67 -0.48 17.39 4.09
CA ARG A 67 -1.23 18.66 4.17
C ARG A 67 -1.60 19.16 2.78
N LEU A 68 -2.76 19.83 2.69
CA LEU A 68 -3.19 20.54 1.47
C LEU A 68 -2.47 21.88 1.33
N ILE A 69 -1.16 21.84 1.27
CA ILE A 69 -0.30 23.02 1.09
C ILE A 69 0.67 22.82 -0.06
N LYS A 70 1.20 23.92 -0.59
CA LYS A 70 2.26 23.93 -1.60
C LYS A 70 3.52 23.25 -1.05
N GLY A 71 4.12 22.39 -1.88
CA GLY A 71 5.28 21.58 -1.50
C GLY A 71 4.94 20.26 -0.80
N ASP A 72 3.66 19.96 -0.55
CA ASP A 72 3.20 18.67 -0.04
C ASP A 72 2.18 18.05 -1.01
N ALA A 73 0.88 18.05 -0.72
CA ALA A 73 -0.13 17.53 -1.63
C ALA A 73 -0.34 18.44 -2.85
N LEU A 74 -0.02 19.71 -2.76
CA LEU A 74 -0.07 20.67 -3.86
C LEU A 74 1.34 20.96 -4.39
N LEU A 75 1.41 21.29 -5.68
CA LEU A 75 2.64 21.81 -6.30
C LEU A 75 2.93 23.24 -5.82
N THR A 76 4.21 23.62 -5.72
CA THR A 76 4.63 25.01 -5.53
C THR A 76 4.48 25.79 -6.83
N ASP A 77 4.47 27.13 -6.73
CA ASP A 77 4.43 27.98 -7.92
C ASP A 77 5.70 27.81 -8.78
N THR A 78 6.84 27.59 -8.14
CA THR A 78 8.11 27.31 -8.81
C THR A 78 8.06 25.96 -9.54
N GLU A 79 7.58 24.90 -8.91
CA GLU A 79 7.40 23.59 -9.56
C GLU A 79 6.50 23.68 -10.79
N ILE A 80 5.35 24.37 -10.68
CA ILE A 80 4.42 24.56 -11.79
C ILE A 80 5.11 25.31 -12.93
N LYS A 81 5.76 26.45 -12.61
CA LYS A 81 6.49 27.27 -13.58
C LYS A 81 7.57 26.46 -14.31
N ASP A 82 8.40 25.74 -13.56
CA ASP A 82 9.53 25.00 -14.11
C ASP A 82 9.08 23.80 -14.93
N ILE A 83 8.11 23.04 -14.46
CA ILE A 83 7.55 21.89 -15.20
C ILE A 83 6.94 22.35 -16.52
N LEU A 84 6.12 23.41 -16.52
CA LEU A 84 5.49 23.92 -17.74
C LEU A 84 6.52 24.54 -18.68
N TYR A 85 7.52 25.26 -18.15
CA TYR A 85 8.63 25.81 -18.96
C TYR A 85 9.41 24.70 -19.65
N LEU A 86 9.84 23.67 -18.93
CA LEU A 86 10.59 22.55 -19.48
C LEU A 86 9.77 21.73 -20.49
N ASN A 87 8.49 21.49 -20.18
CA ASN A 87 7.59 20.78 -21.09
C ASN A 87 7.37 21.54 -22.41
N ASN A 88 7.36 22.88 -22.36
CA ASN A 88 7.19 23.70 -23.58
C ASN A 88 8.50 23.87 -24.35
N LYS A 89 9.62 23.99 -23.64
CA LYS A 89 10.94 24.24 -24.26
C LYS A 89 11.52 23.00 -24.92
N PHE A 90 11.43 21.83 -24.27
CA PHE A 90 12.09 20.61 -24.74
C PHE A 90 11.14 19.72 -25.52
N LYS A 91 11.55 19.31 -26.70
CA LYS A 91 10.77 18.39 -27.54
C LYS A 91 10.52 17.04 -26.86
N LYS A 92 11.46 16.61 -26.01
CA LYS A 92 11.35 15.39 -25.18
C LYS A 92 11.45 15.80 -23.73
N PHE A 93 10.31 15.84 -23.05
CA PHE A 93 10.21 16.12 -21.62
C PHE A 93 9.56 14.95 -20.89
N MET A 94 10.03 14.65 -19.70
CA MET A 94 9.43 13.66 -18.81
C MET A 94 9.34 14.23 -17.38
N LEU A 95 8.14 14.19 -16.81
CA LEU A 95 7.91 14.43 -15.38
C LEU A 95 7.99 13.09 -14.66
N VAL A 96 8.95 12.94 -13.76
CA VAL A 96 9.12 11.74 -12.92
C VAL A 96 8.61 12.04 -11.51
N LEU A 97 7.68 11.24 -11.01
CA LEU A 97 7.09 11.38 -9.69
C LEU A 97 7.73 10.36 -8.72
N ASN A 98 8.65 10.82 -7.88
CA ASN A 98 9.21 10.05 -6.78
C ASN A 98 8.42 10.35 -5.50
N VAL A 99 7.20 9.84 -5.43
CA VAL A 99 6.22 10.16 -4.38
C VAL A 99 5.58 8.90 -3.82
N GLY A 100 5.23 8.93 -2.54
CA GLY A 100 4.53 7.83 -1.86
C GLY A 100 3.01 7.95 -1.86
N GLY A 101 2.43 8.99 -2.43
CA GLY A 101 0.98 9.25 -2.45
C GLY A 101 0.59 10.30 -3.47
N VAL A 102 -0.70 10.61 -3.51
CA VAL A 102 -1.30 11.54 -4.49
C VAL A 102 -0.75 12.95 -4.36
N VAL A 103 -0.40 13.57 -5.48
CA VAL A 103 -0.08 14.99 -5.62
C VAL A 103 -1.04 15.60 -6.64
N ASP A 104 -1.55 16.78 -6.39
CA ASP A 104 -2.45 17.47 -7.33
C ASP A 104 -1.67 17.91 -8.59
N LEU A 105 -1.90 17.19 -9.68
CA LEU A 105 -1.31 17.47 -10.98
C LEU A 105 -2.19 18.36 -11.88
N THR A 106 -3.31 18.86 -11.37
CA THR A 106 -4.24 19.72 -12.13
C THR A 106 -3.54 20.92 -12.76
N PRO A 107 -2.63 21.64 -12.07
CA PRO A 107 -1.93 22.78 -12.66
C PRO A 107 -1.02 22.42 -13.84
N VAL A 108 -0.55 21.17 -13.91
CA VAL A 108 0.35 20.67 -14.95
C VAL A 108 -0.28 19.60 -15.85
N LYS A 109 -1.61 19.54 -15.92
CA LYS A 109 -2.37 18.55 -16.72
C LYS A 109 -2.04 18.52 -18.22
N LEU A 110 -1.35 19.54 -18.74
CA LEU A 110 -0.86 19.59 -20.12
C LEU A 110 0.37 18.72 -20.34
N VAL A 111 1.04 18.27 -19.30
CA VAL A 111 2.17 17.36 -19.40
C VAL A 111 1.65 15.96 -19.70
N SER A 112 1.99 15.43 -20.85
CA SER A 112 1.51 14.11 -21.31
C SER A 112 2.43 12.96 -20.92
N ASN A 113 3.73 13.23 -20.69
CA ASN A 113 4.73 12.20 -20.39
C ASN A 113 5.09 12.25 -18.90
N ILE A 114 4.34 11.48 -18.12
CA ILE A 114 4.50 11.41 -16.66
C ILE A 114 4.83 9.96 -16.28
N LEU A 115 5.92 9.78 -15.54
CA LEU A 115 6.32 8.49 -14.97
C LEU A 115 6.14 8.52 -13.45
N LEU A 116 5.17 7.79 -12.93
CA LEU A 116 5.08 7.52 -11.50
C LEU A 116 6.14 6.46 -11.13
N LEU A 117 7.28 6.92 -10.64
CA LEU A 117 8.38 6.06 -10.23
C LEU A 117 8.09 5.44 -8.86
N SER A 118 7.37 6.14 -8.00
CA SER A 118 7.21 5.78 -6.59
C SER A 118 8.57 5.66 -5.87
N GLN A 119 8.64 4.83 -4.84
CA GLN A 119 9.86 4.56 -4.06
C GLN A 119 10.15 3.05 -4.15
N LEU A 120 11.11 2.68 -4.97
CA LEU A 120 11.33 1.28 -5.39
C LEU A 120 12.45 0.56 -4.60
N GLY A 121 12.94 1.17 -3.51
CA GLY A 121 14.00 0.59 -2.69
C GLY A 121 15.39 0.70 -3.33
N VAL A 122 16.22 -0.33 -3.16
CA VAL A 122 17.66 -0.28 -3.51
C VAL A 122 17.96 -0.07 -4.99
N VAL A 123 17.04 -0.41 -5.89
CA VAL A 123 17.28 -0.39 -7.34
C VAL A 123 16.53 0.71 -8.09
N THR A 124 16.05 1.73 -7.37
CA THR A 124 15.23 2.82 -7.92
C THR A 124 15.91 3.50 -9.11
N GLY A 125 17.20 3.84 -8.99
CA GLY A 125 17.96 4.50 -10.05
C GLY A 125 18.14 3.63 -11.30
N ASP A 126 18.46 2.34 -11.13
CA ASP A 126 18.63 1.39 -12.22
C ASP A 126 17.33 1.18 -13.00
N ILE A 127 16.19 1.09 -12.27
CA ILE A 127 14.88 0.94 -12.91
C ILE A 127 14.53 2.19 -13.72
N LEU A 128 14.73 3.38 -13.15
CA LEU A 128 14.48 4.64 -13.85
C LEU A 128 15.32 4.71 -15.14
N ALA A 129 16.62 4.42 -15.05
CA ALA A 129 17.51 4.42 -16.20
C ALA A 129 17.06 3.41 -17.28
N ASN A 130 16.66 2.21 -16.88
CA ASN A 130 16.19 1.19 -17.81
C ASN A 130 14.88 1.57 -18.54
N ILE A 131 13.98 2.27 -17.85
CA ILE A 131 12.75 2.78 -18.47
C ILE A 131 13.07 3.92 -19.45
N ILE A 132 13.87 4.91 -19.03
CA ILE A 132 14.25 6.06 -19.89
C ILE A 132 14.98 5.58 -21.15
N LEU A 133 15.85 4.58 -21.02
CA LEU A 133 16.60 4.00 -22.13
C LEU A 133 15.79 2.99 -22.97
N GLY A 134 14.50 2.79 -22.66
CA GLY A 134 13.65 1.83 -23.39
C GLY A 134 14.03 0.36 -23.21
N LYS A 135 14.91 0.03 -22.25
CA LYS A 135 15.30 -1.36 -21.94
C LYS A 135 14.19 -2.13 -21.23
N GLN A 136 13.29 -1.41 -20.56
CA GLN A 136 12.12 -1.98 -19.91
C GLN A 136 10.88 -1.17 -20.26
N ASN A 137 9.76 -1.87 -20.47
CA ASN A 137 8.46 -1.28 -20.72
C ASN A 137 7.66 -1.24 -19.41
N PRO A 138 7.22 -0.05 -18.94
CA PRO A 138 6.38 0.06 -17.75
C PRO A 138 5.06 -0.68 -17.97
N SER A 139 4.55 -1.27 -16.89
CA SER A 139 3.29 -2.03 -16.89
C SER A 139 2.56 -1.93 -15.54
N GLY A 140 2.92 -0.95 -14.72
CA GLY A 140 2.25 -0.66 -13.46
C GLY A 140 0.88 -0.02 -13.70
N LYS A 141 -0.02 -0.17 -12.73
CA LYS A 141 -1.36 0.42 -12.72
C LYS A 141 -1.61 1.10 -11.37
N LEU A 142 -2.33 2.22 -11.38
CA LEU A 142 -2.66 2.95 -10.16
C LEU A 142 -3.56 2.11 -9.24
N THR A 143 -3.22 2.08 -7.97
CA THR A 143 -4.03 1.44 -6.92
C THR A 143 -4.79 2.44 -6.07
N THR A 144 -4.75 3.71 -6.48
CA THR A 144 -5.46 4.84 -5.89
C THR A 144 -5.89 5.77 -7.01
N THR A 145 -7.10 6.29 -6.92
CA THR A 145 -7.63 7.29 -7.87
C THR A 145 -6.93 8.63 -7.66
N TRP A 146 -6.48 9.27 -8.74
CA TRP A 146 -5.87 10.62 -8.72
C TRP A 146 -6.83 11.60 -9.39
N ALA A 147 -7.33 12.55 -8.63
CA ALA A 147 -8.27 13.56 -9.07
C ALA A 147 -7.81 14.97 -8.70
N SER A 148 -8.49 15.98 -9.18
CA SER A 148 -8.29 17.34 -8.70
C SER A 148 -8.78 17.45 -7.25
N ILE A 149 -8.18 18.34 -6.48
CA ILE A 149 -8.53 18.50 -5.05
C ILE A 149 -10.03 18.75 -4.82
N PRO A 150 -10.72 19.61 -5.60
CA PRO A 150 -12.17 19.83 -5.43
C PRO A 150 -13.06 18.60 -5.65
N ASP A 151 -12.56 17.60 -6.38
CA ASP A 151 -13.33 16.40 -6.72
C ASP A 151 -13.35 15.36 -5.58
N TYR A 152 -12.45 15.50 -4.60
CA TYR A 152 -12.47 14.68 -3.40
C TYR A 152 -13.48 15.22 -2.38
N LYS A 153 -14.71 14.75 -2.44
CA LYS A 153 -15.85 15.25 -1.65
C LYS A 153 -15.60 15.26 -0.14
N PHE A 154 -14.91 14.25 0.38
CA PHE A 154 -14.76 14.00 1.82
C PHE A 154 -13.45 14.53 2.41
N LEU A 155 -12.77 15.45 1.74
CA LEU A 155 -11.50 16.02 2.22
C LEU A 155 -11.60 16.67 3.62
N LYS A 156 -12.77 17.21 3.96
CA LYS A 156 -13.00 17.86 5.25
C LYS A 156 -13.23 16.86 6.40
N GLU A 157 -13.56 15.63 6.07
CA GLU A 157 -13.84 14.55 7.02
C GLU A 157 -12.55 13.75 7.34
N PHE A 158 -11.43 14.46 7.49
CA PHE A 158 -10.13 13.88 7.74
C PHE A 158 -9.39 14.62 8.86
N GLY A 159 -8.70 13.85 9.71
CA GLY A 159 -7.78 14.42 10.70
C GLY A 159 -8.46 15.06 11.90
N SER A 160 -9.64 14.58 12.29
CA SER A 160 -10.29 15.02 13.52
C SER A 160 -9.45 14.70 14.76
N LEU A 161 -9.55 15.55 15.78
CA LEU A 161 -8.82 15.39 17.04
C LEU A 161 -9.33 14.18 17.85
N ASP A 162 -10.65 14.03 17.91
CA ASP A 162 -11.30 12.99 18.73
C ASP A 162 -11.89 11.90 17.82
N ASP A 163 -13.10 12.13 17.30
CA ASP A 163 -13.81 11.20 16.44
C ASP A 163 -13.65 11.59 14.96
N THR A 164 -13.18 10.65 14.14
CA THR A 164 -13.19 10.80 12.70
C THR A 164 -14.32 9.97 12.11
N ASN A 165 -15.30 10.65 11.52
CA ASN A 165 -16.49 10.03 10.93
C ASN A 165 -16.19 9.61 9.49
N TYR A 166 -16.37 8.34 9.20
CA TYR A 166 -16.18 7.76 7.86
C TYR A 166 -17.51 7.80 7.08
N VAL A 167 -17.99 9.03 6.89
CA VAL A 167 -19.33 9.30 6.30
C VAL A 167 -19.47 8.85 4.85
N GLU A 168 -18.37 8.61 4.16
CA GLU A 168 -18.38 8.08 2.81
C GLU A 168 -18.90 6.64 2.73
N GLY A 169 -18.94 5.93 3.86
CA GLY A 169 -19.39 4.54 3.92
C GLY A 169 -18.58 3.64 3.00
N VAL A 170 -19.23 2.94 2.07
CA VAL A 170 -18.56 2.06 1.09
C VAL A 170 -18.01 2.79 -0.13
N TYR A 171 -18.22 4.11 -0.24
CA TYR A 171 -17.84 4.90 -1.42
C TYR A 171 -16.42 5.49 -1.27
N VAL A 172 -15.44 4.60 -1.13
CA VAL A 172 -14.01 4.95 -1.05
C VAL A 172 -13.37 4.86 -2.44
N GLY A 173 -12.54 5.85 -2.77
CA GLY A 173 -11.77 5.86 -4.01
C GLY A 173 -12.64 5.76 -5.26
N TYR A 174 -12.27 4.90 -6.23
CA TYR A 174 -13.01 4.76 -7.48
C TYR A 174 -14.49 4.39 -7.29
N ARG A 175 -14.85 3.72 -6.18
CA ARG A 175 -16.26 3.43 -5.87
C ARG A 175 -17.09 4.70 -5.76
N TYR A 176 -16.50 5.77 -5.21
CA TYR A 176 -17.10 7.09 -5.19
C TYR A 176 -17.13 7.70 -6.60
N PHE A 177 -15.97 7.86 -7.25
CA PHE A 177 -15.84 8.57 -8.52
C PHE A 177 -16.72 7.97 -9.61
N ASP A 178 -16.72 6.65 -9.75
CA ASP A 178 -17.52 5.93 -10.74
C ASP A 178 -19.02 6.04 -10.44
N SER A 179 -19.42 6.04 -9.14
CA SER A 179 -20.81 6.11 -8.73
C SER A 179 -21.44 7.49 -8.94
N VAL A 180 -20.68 8.56 -8.72
CA VAL A 180 -21.18 9.94 -8.92
C VAL A 180 -20.90 10.47 -10.33
N GLY A 181 -20.19 9.72 -11.18
CA GLY A 181 -19.85 10.09 -12.54
C GLY A 181 -18.83 11.23 -12.65
N VAL A 182 -18.05 11.48 -11.62
CA VAL A 182 -16.95 12.45 -11.62
C VAL A 182 -15.71 11.82 -12.24
N LYS A 183 -15.22 12.41 -13.32
CA LYS A 183 -14.05 11.89 -14.04
C LYS A 183 -12.75 12.36 -13.38
N PRO A 184 -11.95 11.46 -12.78
CA PRO A 184 -10.67 11.83 -12.21
C PRO A 184 -9.62 12.13 -13.30
N LEU A 185 -8.48 12.71 -12.90
CA LEU A 185 -7.31 12.88 -13.79
C LEU A 185 -6.77 11.52 -14.25
N TYR A 186 -6.62 10.60 -13.30
CA TYR A 186 -6.17 9.24 -13.54
C TYR A 186 -7.00 8.29 -12.66
N PRO A 187 -7.83 7.44 -13.27
CA PRO A 187 -8.71 6.53 -12.54
C PRO A 187 -7.95 5.36 -11.90
N PHE A 188 -8.60 4.66 -11.00
CA PHE A 188 -8.10 3.41 -10.46
C PHE A 188 -7.80 2.39 -11.57
N GLY A 189 -6.68 1.70 -11.47
CA GLY A 189 -6.26 0.72 -12.47
C GLY A 189 -5.62 1.32 -13.72
N TYR A 190 -5.60 2.65 -13.86
CA TYR A 190 -4.97 3.32 -15.01
C TYR A 190 -3.46 3.15 -15.02
N GLY A 191 -2.90 3.02 -16.21
CA GLY A 191 -1.47 3.02 -16.45
C GLY A 191 -1.17 2.67 -17.91
N LEU A 192 -0.27 3.45 -18.53
CA LEU A 192 0.14 3.29 -19.91
C LEU A 192 1.32 2.34 -20.06
N SER A 193 1.54 1.92 -21.26
CA SER A 193 2.67 1.12 -21.71
C SER A 193 3.25 1.76 -22.99
N TYR A 194 4.46 1.38 -23.38
CA TYR A 194 5.01 1.75 -24.69
C TYR A 194 4.40 0.94 -25.85
N THR A 195 3.43 0.09 -25.54
CA THR A 195 2.65 -0.69 -26.51
C THR A 195 1.17 -0.66 -26.12
N SER A 196 0.29 -1.12 -27.00
CA SER A 196 -1.15 -1.18 -26.77
C SER A 196 -1.65 -2.62 -26.77
N PHE A 197 -2.75 -2.85 -26.04
CA PHE A 197 -3.35 -4.17 -25.91
C PHE A 197 -4.84 -4.12 -26.19
N ASP A 198 -5.36 -5.12 -26.91
CA ASP A 198 -6.79 -5.40 -26.96
C ASP A 198 -7.13 -6.54 -26.00
N ILE A 199 -8.19 -6.34 -25.23
CA ILE A 199 -8.76 -7.34 -24.33
C ILE A 199 -10.12 -7.76 -24.92
N SER A 200 -10.21 -9.01 -25.34
CA SER A 200 -11.40 -9.57 -25.94
C SER A 200 -11.91 -10.79 -25.18
N LYS A 201 -13.23 -11.00 -25.26
CA LYS A 201 -13.91 -12.11 -24.60
C LYS A 201 -13.70 -13.40 -25.37
N VAL A 202 -13.30 -14.46 -24.66
CA VAL A 202 -13.30 -15.84 -25.17
C VAL A 202 -14.52 -16.59 -24.68
N SER A 203 -14.72 -16.66 -23.35
CA SER A 203 -15.88 -17.29 -22.75
C SER A 203 -16.25 -16.71 -21.40
N LEU A 204 -17.51 -16.88 -21.03
CA LEU A 204 -18.04 -16.60 -19.71
C LEU A 204 -18.86 -17.82 -19.29
N THR A 205 -18.47 -18.48 -18.21
CA THR A 205 -19.13 -19.67 -17.68
C THR A 205 -19.25 -19.58 -16.17
N ASN A 206 -20.01 -20.48 -15.58
CA ASN A 206 -20.12 -20.57 -14.13
C ASN A 206 -20.16 -22.03 -13.67
N GLU A 207 -19.74 -22.23 -12.44
CA GLU A 207 -19.97 -23.42 -11.66
C GLU A 207 -20.53 -22.99 -10.30
N LYS A 208 -21.85 -23.17 -10.12
CA LYS A 208 -22.59 -22.55 -9.01
C LYS A 208 -22.36 -21.03 -9.00
N ASP A 209 -21.97 -20.44 -7.85
CA ASP A 209 -21.67 -19.03 -7.71
C ASP A 209 -20.25 -18.61 -8.13
N GLU A 210 -19.41 -19.57 -8.55
CA GLU A 210 -18.08 -19.28 -9.10
C GLU A 210 -18.19 -18.97 -10.59
N ILE A 211 -17.78 -17.76 -10.95
CA ILE A 211 -17.80 -17.24 -12.32
C ILE A 211 -16.40 -17.34 -12.91
N LYS A 212 -16.30 -17.91 -14.11
CA LYS A 212 -15.06 -18.09 -14.86
C LYS A 212 -15.11 -17.25 -16.13
N ILE A 213 -14.16 -16.36 -16.27
CA ILE A 213 -14.02 -15.46 -17.43
C ILE A 213 -12.73 -15.81 -18.13
N LYS A 214 -12.82 -16.25 -19.38
CA LYS A 214 -11.67 -16.45 -20.24
C LYS A 214 -11.55 -15.27 -21.20
N VAL A 215 -10.40 -14.64 -21.22
CA VAL A 215 -10.08 -13.50 -22.07
C VAL A 215 -8.87 -13.81 -22.93
N LYS A 216 -8.80 -13.14 -24.05
CA LYS A 216 -7.63 -13.07 -24.92
C LYS A 216 -7.07 -11.65 -24.83
N VAL A 217 -5.79 -11.53 -24.57
CA VAL A 217 -5.04 -10.27 -24.57
C VAL A 217 -4.06 -10.29 -25.71
N LYS A 218 -4.24 -9.40 -26.68
CA LYS A 218 -3.39 -9.27 -27.87
C LYS A 218 -2.57 -8.00 -27.78
N ASN A 219 -1.29 -8.10 -28.03
CA ASN A 219 -0.42 -6.93 -28.17
C ASN A 219 -0.54 -6.39 -29.59
N GLU A 220 -1.09 -5.18 -29.72
CA GLU A 220 -1.35 -4.51 -31.01
C GLU A 220 -0.30 -3.45 -31.34
N GLY A 221 0.62 -3.14 -30.43
CA GLY A 221 1.67 -2.15 -30.65
C GLY A 221 2.98 -2.75 -31.07
N ASP A 222 4.03 -1.92 -31.07
CA ASP A 222 5.32 -2.24 -31.67
C ASP A 222 6.34 -2.83 -30.68
N PHE A 223 6.09 -2.72 -29.40
CA PHE A 223 7.01 -3.19 -28.37
C PHE A 223 6.41 -4.38 -27.60
N TYR A 224 7.27 -5.22 -27.01
CA TYR A 224 6.78 -6.19 -26.03
C TYR A 224 6.24 -5.48 -24.79
N GLY A 225 5.30 -6.10 -24.10
CA GLY A 225 4.78 -5.54 -22.87
C GLY A 225 3.99 -6.55 -22.02
N LYS A 226 3.47 -6.06 -20.91
CA LYS A 226 2.54 -6.77 -20.03
C LYS A 226 1.33 -5.90 -19.79
N GLU A 227 0.16 -6.51 -19.69
CA GLU A 227 -1.08 -5.82 -19.36
C GLU A 227 -1.69 -6.40 -18.08
N VAL A 228 -2.57 -5.63 -17.43
CA VAL A 228 -3.37 -6.08 -16.29
C VAL A 228 -4.83 -6.16 -16.73
N VAL A 229 -5.37 -7.36 -16.67
CA VAL A 229 -6.82 -7.58 -16.86
C VAL A 229 -7.51 -7.38 -15.53
N GLN A 230 -8.52 -6.54 -15.50
CA GLN A 230 -9.33 -6.19 -14.33
C GLN A 230 -10.78 -6.54 -14.60
N VAL A 231 -11.41 -7.24 -13.66
CA VAL A 231 -12.82 -7.65 -13.73
C VAL A 231 -13.59 -6.93 -12.65
N TYR A 232 -14.62 -6.21 -13.06
CA TYR A 232 -15.52 -5.49 -12.17
C TYR A 232 -16.93 -6.07 -12.26
N VAL A 233 -17.68 -5.96 -11.19
CA VAL A 233 -19.12 -6.25 -11.17
C VAL A 233 -19.90 -5.02 -10.76
N SER A 234 -20.88 -4.64 -11.59
CA SER A 234 -21.88 -3.63 -11.26
C SER A 234 -23.13 -4.32 -10.73
N PRO A 235 -23.44 -4.22 -9.44
CA PRO A 235 -24.58 -4.88 -8.83
C PRO A 235 -25.91 -4.17 -9.14
N SER A 236 -27.03 -4.87 -9.04
CA SER A 236 -28.36 -4.28 -9.13
C SER A 236 -28.59 -3.19 -8.08
N GLN A 237 -29.23 -2.09 -8.48
CA GLN A 237 -29.52 -0.91 -7.63
C GLN A 237 -30.98 -0.84 -7.17
N GLU A 238 -31.80 -1.88 -7.40
CA GLU A 238 -33.25 -1.79 -7.23
C GLU A 238 -33.71 -1.49 -5.79
N ASN A 239 -32.99 -1.97 -4.77
CA ASN A 239 -33.46 -1.93 -3.38
C ASN A 239 -32.59 -1.11 -2.42
N VAL A 240 -31.28 -1.09 -2.62
CA VAL A 240 -30.30 -0.42 -1.75
C VAL A 240 -29.19 0.14 -2.62
N ASP A 241 -28.70 1.32 -2.25
CA ASP A 241 -27.55 1.93 -2.89
C ASP A 241 -26.31 1.03 -2.81
N LYS A 242 -25.59 0.90 -3.90
CA LYS A 242 -24.35 0.16 -4.04
C LYS A 242 -23.39 0.92 -4.95
N PRO A 243 -22.07 0.75 -4.80
CA PRO A 243 -21.12 1.31 -5.74
C PRO A 243 -21.46 0.91 -7.19
N TYR A 244 -21.24 1.83 -8.13
CA TYR A 244 -21.45 1.58 -9.56
C TYR A 244 -20.79 0.28 -10.00
N GLN A 245 -19.59 0.03 -9.54
CA GLN A 245 -18.85 -1.22 -9.74
C GLN A 245 -17.85 -1.49 -8.62
N SER A 246 -17.50 -2.76 -8.46
CA SER A 246 -16.45 -3.21 -7.54
C SER A 246 -15.52 -4.20 -8.23
N LEU A 247 -14.21 -4.06 -8.03
CA LEU A 247 -13.22 -5.02 -8.53
C LEU A 247 -13.42 -6.38 -7.85
N VAL A 248 -13.51 -7.44 -8.65
CA VAL A 248 -13.73 -8.82 -8.17
C VAL A 248 -12.61 -9.78 -8.53
N ALA A 249 -11.84 -9.47 -9.58
CA ALA A 249 -10.65 -10.22 -9.96
C ALA A 249 -9.69 -9.35 -10.75
N PHE A 250 -8.42 -9.67 -10.68
CA PHE A 250 -7.38 -9.10 -11.54
C PHE A 250 -6.28 -10.12 -11.81
N ALA A 251 -5.62 -9.97 -12.93
CA ALA A 251 -4.43 -10.76 -13.26
C ALA A 251 -3.52 -10.01 -14.21
N LYS A 252 -2.20 -10.16 -14.02
CA LYS A 252 -1.19 -9.62 -14.91
C LYS A 252 -0.77 -10.66 -15.93
N THR A 253 -0.70 -10.25 -17.21
CA THR A 253 -0.23 -11.13 -18.28
C THR A 253 1.25 -11.48 -18.11
N PRO A 254 1.71 -12.61 -18.66
CA PRO A 254 3.11 -12.77 -18.98
C PRO A 254 3.54 -11.70 -19.99
N LYS A 255 4.83 -11.64 -20.31
CA LYS A 255 5.35 -10.82 -21.39
C LYS A 255 4.73 -11.25 -22.72
N ILE A 256 4.14 -10.30 -23.45
CA ILE A 256 3.52 -10.52 -24.77
C ILE A 256 4.36 -9.79 -25.81
N GLU A 257 4.93 -10.53 -26.73
CA GLU A 257 5.71 -9.98 -27.85
C GLU A 257 4.79 -9.26 -28.85
N LYS A 258 5.36 -8.40 -29.70
CA LYS A 258 4.65 -7.70 -30.79
C LYS A 258 3.78 -8.67 -31.58
N ALA A 259 2.53 -8.31 -31.84
CA ALA A 259 1.52 -9.06 -32.60
C ALA A 259 1.21 -10.47 -32.04
N LYS A 260 1.66 -10.79 -30.81
CA LYS A 260 1.31 -12.03 -30.11
C LYS A 260 0.13 -11.81 -29.18
N GLU A 261 -0.49 -12.92 -28.79
CA GLU A 261 -1.62 -12.94 -27.86
C GLU A 261 -1.44 -14.03 -26.81
N VAL A 262 -2.13 -13.86 -25.68
CA VAL A 262 -2.21 -14.86 -24.61
C VAL A 262 -3.64 -14.99 -24.16
N GLU A 263 -4.03 -16.19 -23.74
CA GLU A 263 -5.31 -16.42 -23.09
C GLU A 263 -5.12 -16.48 -21.57
N MET A 264 -6.04 -15.89 -20.84
CA MET A 264 -6.06 -15.89 -19.39
C MET A 264 -7.44 -16.24 -18.88
N THR A 265 -7.48 -16.91 -17.73
CA THR A 265 -8.71 -17.21 -17.01
C THR A 265 -8.70 -16.49 -15.67
N LEU A 266 -9.74 -15.74 -15.39
CA LEU A 266 -9.97 -15.08 -14.11
C LEU A 266 -11.24 -15.66 -13.49
N ASN A 267 -11.22 -15.89 -12.18
CA ASN A 267 -12.33 -16.43 -11.44
C ASN A 267 -12.71 -15.52 -10.28
N PHE A 268 -13.99 -15.45 -9.99
CA PHE A 268 -14.48 -14.85 -8.76
C PHE A 268 -15.79 -15.53 -8.33
N LYS A 269 -16.12 -15.44 -7.05
CA LYS A 269 -17.43 -15.88 -6.53
C LYS A 269 -18.37 -14.69 -6.47
N LEU A 270 -19.62 -14.86 -6.97
CA LEU A 270 -20.59 -13.77 -6.97
C LEU A 270 -20.85 -13.25 -5.54
N ARG A 271 -20.79 -14.12 -4.54
CA ARG A 271 -20.91 -13.72 -3.12
C ARG A 271 -19.90 -12.65 -2.67
N ASN A 272 -18.79 -12.45 -3.38
CA ASN A 272 -17.79 -11.45 -3.03
C ASN A 272 -18.30 -10.01 -3.20
N VAL A 273 -19.40 -9.82 -3.93
CA VAL A 273 -20.10 -8.52 -4.09
C VAL A 273 -21.40 -8.46 -3.29
N ALA A 274 -21.64 -9.40 -2.39
CA ALA A 274 -22.75 -9.29 -1.45
C ALA A 274 -22.56 -8.07 -0.56
N ARG A 275 -23.64 -7.29 -0.37
CA ARG A 275 -23.65 -6.20 0.60
C ARG A 275 -23.94 -6.71 2.02
N TYR A 276 -23.49 -5.98 3.01
CA TYR A 276 -23.85 -6.25 4.39
C TYR A 276 -25.15 -5.54 4.79
N ASP A 277 -26.10 -6.30 5.31
CA ASP A 277 -27.35 -5.79 5.88
C ASP A 277 -27.23 -5.67 7.40
N GLU A 278 -27.07 -4.46 7.89
CA GLU A 278 -26.84 -4.17 9.31
C GLU A 278 -28.02 -4.56 10.20
N LYS A 279 -29.26 -4.49 9.65
CA LYS A 279 -30.47 -4.83 10.41
C LYS A 279 -30.59 -6.33 10.59
N LYS A 280 -30.17 -7.12 9.61
CA LYS A 280 -30.25 -8.58 9.60
C LYS A 280 -28.95 -9.25 10.03
N ALA A 281 -27.88 -8.48 10.16
CA ALA A 281 -26.52 -8.94 10.47
C ALA A 281 -26.05 -10.05 9.51
N ASN A 282 -26.24 -9.87 8.19
CA ASN A 282 -25.86 -10.87 7.19
C ASN A 282 -25.35 -10.24 5.88
N TYR A 283 -24.60 -11.02 5.11
CA TYR A 283 -24.29 -10.67 3.74
C TYR A 283 -25.39 -11.16 2.81
N ILE A 284 -25.89 -10.27 1.96
CA ILE A 284 -26.99 -10.55 1.04
C ILE A 284 -26.66 -10.08 -0.39
N LEU A 285 -26.98 -10.93 -1.35
CA LEU A 285 -27.09 -10.58 -2.76
C LEU A 285 -28.55 -10.27 -3.04
N ASP A 286 -28.88 -9.04 -3.41
CA ASP A 286 -30.24 -8.67 -3.82
C ASP A 286 -30.55 -9.26 -5.18
N LYS A 287 -31.81 -9.62 -5.43
CA LYS A 287 -32.27 -10.01 -6.78
C LYS A 287 -31.95 -8.91 -7.80
N GLY A 288 -31.74 -9.30 -9.05
CA GLY A 288 -31.49 -8.36 -10.15
C GLY A 288 -30.28 -8.73 -10.97
N ASN A 289 -29.79 -7.80 -11.77
CA ASN A 289 -28.70 -8.03 -12.71
C ASN A 289 -27.36 -7.58 -12.13
N TYR A 290 -26.36 -8.45 -12.22
CA TYR A 290 -24.96 -8.19 -11.87
C TYR A 290 -24.14 -8.15 -13.15
N ILE A 291 -23.75 -6.95 -13.59
CA ILE A 291 -23.10 -6.74 -14.88
C ILE A 291 -21.61 -6.97 -14.74
N ILE A 292 -21.06 -7.88 -15.54
CA ILE A 292 -19.64 -8.23 -15.55
C ILE A 292 -18.93 -7.34 -16.57
N ARG A 293 -17.98 -6.55 -16.08
CA ARG A 293 -17.16 -5.64 -16.87
C ARG A 293 -15.71 -6.09 -16.84
N VAL A 294 -15.05 -6.03 -17.98
CA VAL A 294 -13.64 -6.38 -18.10
C VAL A 294 -12.89 -5.29 -18.84
N GLY A 295 -11.74 -4.92 -18.32
CA GLY A 295 -10.90 -3.90 -18.91
C GLY A 295 -9.53 -3.84 -18.27
N ASN A 296 -8.88 -2.70 -18.35
CA ASN A 296 -7.55 -2.45 -17.79
C ASN A 296 -7.49 -1.24 -16.83
N SER A 297 -8.64 -0.61 -16.57
CA SER A 297 -8.85 0.42 -15.54
C SER A 297 -10.35 0.51 -15.22
N SER A 298 -10.71 1.20 -14.15
CA SER A 298 -12.11 1.33 -13.73
C SER A 298 -12.97 2.08 -14.75
N ASP A 299 -12.40 3.04 -15.48
CA ASP A 299 -13.08 3.83 -16.51
C ASP A 299 -12.99 3.23 -17.93
N CYS A 300 -12.17 2.20 -18.13
CA CYS A 300 -11.96 1.56 -19.44
C CYS A 300 -12.34 0.07 -19.38
N THR A 301 -13.64 -0.19 -19.35
CA THR A 301 -14.21 -1.53 -19.30
C THR A 301 -15.21 -1.78 -20.42
N LYS A 302 -15.35 -3.05 -20.82
CA LYS A 302 -16.36 -3.56 -21.74
C LYS A 302 -17.29 -4.52 -20.98
N VAL A 303 -18.59 -4.49 -21.27
CA VAL A 303 -19.56 -5.45 -20.72
C VAL A 303 -19.36 -6.81 -21.39
N PHE A 304 -19.02 -7.83 -20.60
CA PHE A 304 -18.78 -9.20 -21.09
C PHE A 304 -19.98 -10.12 -20.91
N GLY A 305 -20.85 -9.80 -19.97
CA GLY A 305 -22.04 -10.55 -19.66
C GLY A 305 -22.73 -9.99 -18.42
N TYR A 306 -23.79 -10.64 -18.01
CA TYR A 306 -24.44 -10.35 -16.74
C TYR A 306 -24.99 -11.62 -16.10
N ILE A 307 -25.14 -11.56 -14.79
CA ILE A 307 -25.75 -12.59 -13.98
C ILE A 307 -27.12 -12.07 -13.56
N GLU A 308 -28.19 -12.80 -13.88
CA GLU A 308 -29.52 -12.55 -13.36
C GLU A 308 -29.71 -13.40 -12.10
N LEU A 309 -29.88 -12.75 -10.96
CA LEU A 309 -30.27 -13.38 -9.72
C LEU A 309 -31.78 -13.22 -9.53
N THR A 310 -32.50 -14.32 -9.44
CA THR A 310 -33.98 -14.30 -9.48
C THR A 310 -34.64 -13.99 -8.14
N GLU A 311 -33.89 -14.11 -7.06
CA GLU A 311 -34.34 -13.90 -5.68
C GLU A 311 -33.19 -13.40 -4.82
N ASP A 312 -33.51 -12.81 -3.68
CA ASP A 312 -32.49 -12.42 -2.68
C ASP A 312 -31.81 -13.65 -2.09
N VAL A 313 -30.48 -13.60 -1.93
CA VAL A 313 -29.69 -14.71 -1.41
C VAL A 313 -28.83 -14.25 -0.23
N ILE A 314 -29.09 -14.79 0.95
CA ILE A 314 -28.18 -14.66 2.09
C ILE A 314 -26.99 -15.57 1.82
N THR A 315 -25.79 -15.01 1.82
CA THR A 315 -24.55 -15.75 1.57
C THR A 315 -23.80 -16.09 2.86
N GLU A 316 -23.94 -15.25 3.87
CA GLU A 316 -23.30 -15.45 5.18
C GLU A 316 -24.15 -14.85 6.29
N ASP A 317 -24.34 -15.60 7.37
CA ASP A 317 -25.10 -15.19 8.56
C ASP A 317 -24.14 -14.92 9.72
N LEU A 318 -24.23 -13.73 10.33
CA LEU A 318 -23.24 -13.18 11.24
C LEU A 318 -23.88 -12.51 12.48
N LYS A 319 -23.07 -11.76 13.22
CA LYS A 319 -23.50 -10.84 14.28
C LYS A 319 -22.82 -9.50 14.05
N ASN A 320 -23.53 -8.40 14.35
CA ASN A 320 -22.90 -7.08 14.36
C ASN A 320 -21.87 -7.00 15.49
N ILE A 321 -20.75 -6.35 15.21
CA ILE A 321 -19.62 -6.20 16.14
C ILE A 321 -19.30 -4.74 16.44
N ASN A 322 -19.90 -3.81 15.72
CA ASN A 322 -19.69 -2.38 15.87
C ASN A 322 -20.95 -1.71 16.42
N SER A 323 -20.81 -0.64 17.17
CA SER A 323 -21.91 0.24 17.52
C SER A 323 -22.26 1.11 16.32
N ASN A 324 -23.56 1.31 16.07
CA ASN A 324 -24.01 2.21 15.02
C ASN A 324 -23.47 3.62 15.26
N PRO A 325 -22.87 4.27 14.26
CA PRO A 325 -22.47 5.66 14.36
C PRO A 325 -23.71 6.57 14.46
N ASP A 326 -23.51 7.79 14.91
CA ASP A 326 -24.53 8.84 15.03
C ASP A 326 -24.71 9.65 13.72
N PHE A 327 -24.25 9.13 12.61
CA PHE A 327 -24.41 9.68 11.25
C PHE A 327 -24.89 8.62 10.27
N GLU A 328 -25.40 9.05 9.13
CA GLU A 328 -25.72 8.18 8.00
C GLU A 328 -24.59 8.17 6.96
N ASP A 329 -24.34 7.01 6.37
CA ASP A 329 -23.44 6.87 5.24
C ASP A 329 -23.92 7.69 4.03
N PHE A 330 -22.99 8.21 3.26
CA PHE A 330 -23.26 8.87 1.99
C PHE A 330 -23.97 7.92 1.02
N LYS A 331 -25.03 8.43 0.36
CA LYS A 331 -25.85 7.70 -0.62
C LYS A 331 -25.94 8.50 -1.92
N PRO A 332 -25.14 8.20 -2.95
CA PRO A 332 -25.26 8.84 -4.25
C PRO A 332 -26.43 8.25 -5.05
N GLU A 333 -26.99 9.04 -5.97
CA GLU A 333 -27.77 8.47 -7.05
C GLU A 333 -26.83 7.84 -8.08
N VAL A 334 -26.91 6.51 -8.22
CA VAL A 334 -26.08 5.75 -9.17
C VAL A 334 -26.93 5.48 -10.43
N ILE A 335 -26.48 6.01 -11.57
CA ILE A 335 -27.21 5.88 -12.83
C ILE A 335 -26.54 4.83 -13.71
N TYR A 336 -27.26 3.74 -14.00
CA TYR A 336 -26.85 2.75 -14.98
C TYR A 336 -27.42 3.07 -16.37
N LYS A 337 -26.55 3.04 -17.38
CA LYS A 337 -26.93 3.26 -18.78
C LYS A 337 -26.58 2.07 -19.68
N ASP A 338 -26.46 0.87 -19.11
CA ASP A 338 -26.04 -0.28 -19.89
C ASP A 338 -27.14 -0.88 -20.72
N ASN A 339 -26.86 -1.08 -22.01
CA ASN A 339 -27.72 -1.83 -22.89
C ASN A 339 -27.35 -3.32 -22.85
N LEU A 340 -28.14 -4.12 -22.18
CA LEU A 340 -27.95 -5.56 -22.05
C LEU A 340 -28.51 -6.41 -23.19
N LYS A 341 -29.03 -5.78 -24.27
CA LYS A 341 -29.50 -6.49 -25.46
C LYS A 341 -28.35 -7.23 -26.12
N ASN A 342 -28.54 -8.50 -26.42
CA ASN A 342 -27.53 -9.39 -27.02
C ASN A 342 -26.28 -9.63 -26.17
N VAL A 343 -26.33 -9.34 -24.88
CA VAL A 343 -25.25 -9.65 -23.92
C VAL A 343 -25.50 -11.01 -23.30
N GLN A 344 -24.46 -11.83 -23.15
CA GLN A 344 -24.57 -13.16 -22.55
C GLN A 344 -25.12 -13.08 -21.14
N LYS A 345 -26.13 -13.89 -20.84
CA LYS A 345 -26.78 -14.01 -19.55
C LYS A 345 -26.42 -15.33 -18.88
N ILE A 346 -26.12 -15.29 -17.60
CA ILE A 346 -26.07 -16.43 -16.69
C ILE A 346 -27.23 -16.27 -15.70
N LYS A 347 -27.98 -17.33 -15.44
CA LYS A 347 -29.07 -17.30 -14.46
C LYS A 347 -28.66 -18.09 -13.23
N LEU A 348 -28.71 -17.47 -12.05
CA LEU A 348 -28.46 -18.10 -10.76
C LEU A 348 -29.69 -18.01 -9.85
N THR A 349 -29.80 -18.98 -8.96
CA THR A 349 -30.84 -19.11 -7.94
C THR A 349 -30.16 -19.33 -6.57
N LYS A 350 -30.91 -19.29 -5.49
CA LYS A 350 -30.36 -19.58 -4.14
C LYS A 350 -29.70 -20.96 -4.03
N ASN A 351 -30.10 -21.93 -4.87
CA ASN A 351 -29.54 -23.28 -4.85
C ASN A 351 -28.07 -23.32 -5.36
N ASP A 352 -27.64 -22.29 -6.05
CA ASP A 352 -26.27 -22.16 -6.53
C ASP A 352 -25.30 -21.65 -5.43
N PHE A 353 -25.83 -21.28 -4.26
CA PHE A 353 -25.06 -20.75 -3.15
C PHE A 353 -25.11 -21.67 -1.94
N THR A 354 -24.01 -21.69 -1.21
CA THR A 354 -23.96 -22.31 0.13
C THR A 354 -23.91 -21.19 1.17
N ILE A 355 -24.84 -21.20 2.09
CA ILE A 355 -24.86 -20.21 3.20
C ILE A 355 -23.78 -20.60 4.20
N LYS A 356 -22.86 -19.68 4.46
CA LYS A 356 -21.85 -19.83 5.49
C LYS A 356 -22.42 -19.34 6.82
N LYS A 357 -22.50 -20.23 7.81
CA LYS A 357 -22.83 -19.89 9.19
C LYS A 357 -21.53 -19.82 9.96
N VAL A 358 -21.30 -18.70 10.64
CA VAL A 358 -20.15 -18.51 11.50
C VAL A 358 -20.57 -18.86 12.93
N GLU A 359 -20.02 -19.95 13.44
CA GLU A 359 -20.18 -20.31 14.85
C GLU A 359 -19.07 -19.62 15.66
N TYR A 360 -19.48 -18.78 16.58
CA TYR A 360 -18.56 -18.13 17.51
C TYR A 360 -18.35 -19.05 18.72
N SER A 361 -17.46 -20.02 18.59
CA SER A 361 -17.04 -20.86 19.71
C SER A 361 -15.70 -20.36 20.26
N TYR A 362 -15.68 -20.05 21.54
CA TYR A 362 -14.46 -19.73 22.27
C TYR A 362 -13.96 -20.95 23.04
N GLU A 363 -13.59 -22.02 22.36
CA GLU A 363 -12.79 -23.05 23.01
C GLU A 363 -11.33 -22.59 23.05
N CYS A 364 -10.94 -21.98 24.16
CA CYS A 364 -9.54 -21.73 24.43
C CYS A 364 -8.86 -23.05 24.78
N LYS A 365 -8.12 -23.63 23.84
CA LYS A 365 -7.23 -24.76 24.14
C LYS A 365 -5.96 -24.20 24.78
N THR A 366 -5.94 -24.18 26.09
CA THR A 366 -4.73 -23.80 26.86
C THR A 366 -3.67 -24.87 26.63
N GLN A 367 -2.44 -24.47 26.32
CA GLN A 367 -1.31 -25.41 26.23
C GLN A 367 -0.97 -25.92 27.64
N LYS A 368 -0.63 -27.20 27.78
CA LYS A 368 -0.33 -27.83 29.07
C LYS A 368 0.76 -27.10 29.85
N GLU A 369 1.69 -26.48 29.16
CA GLU A 369 2.77 -25.68 29.74
C GLU A 369 2.25 -24.44 30.47
N ILE A 370 1.08 -23.92 30.09
CA ILE A 370 0.46 -22.73 30.67
C ILE A 370 -0.49 -23.09 31.83
N GLU A 371 -1.10 -24.28 31.79
CA GLU A 371 -2.09 -24.73 32.80
C GLU A 371 -1.49 -24.81 34.21
N ASN A 372 -0.20 -25.04 34.33
CA ASN A 372 0.51 -25.21 35.62
C ASN A 372 1.16 -23.91 36.13
N LEU A 373 1.05 -22.80 35.39
CA LEU A 373 1.66 -21.53 35.79
C LEU A 373 0.81 -20.82 36.84
N ASP A 374 1.47 -20.20 37.82
CA ASP A 374 0.78 -19.35 38.78
C ASP A 374 0.40 -17.99 38.16
N ASN A 375 -0.43 -17.21 38.87
CA ASN A 375 -0.88 -15.89 38.38
C ASN A 375 0.27 -14.91 38.13
N LYS A 376 1.37 -15.03 38.85
CA LYS A 376 2.54 -14.17 38.69
C LYS A 376 3.32 -14.53 37.41
N GLU A 377 3.41 -15.78 37.10
CA GLU A 377 4.04 -16.29 35.87
C GLU A 377 3.15 -15.98 34.65
N LEU A 378 1.82 -16.17 34.76
CA LEU A 378 0.87 -15.76 33.75
C LEU A 378 0.95 -14.25 33.46
N ALA A 379 1.09 -13.42 34.50
CA ALA A 379 1.29 -11.99 34.33
C ALA A 379 2.60 -11.66 33.59
N LYS A 380 3.68 -12.43 33.82
CA LYS A 380 4.94 -12.27 33.07
C LYS A 380 4.79 -12.60 31.59
N LEU A 381 3.91 -13.53 31.21
CA LEU A 381 3.61 -13.83 29.80
C LEU A 381 2.96 -12.67 29.07
N CYS A 382 2.21 -11.82 29.79
CA CYS A 382 1.57 -10.64 29.22
C CYS A 382 2.54 -9.47 29.01
N ILE A 383 3.78 -9.58 29.50
CA ILE A 383 4.80 -8.53 29.46
C ILE A 383 5.90 -8.96 28.50
N GLY A 384 6.23 -8.09 27.53
CA GLY A 384 7.38 -8.30 26.67
C GLY A 384 8.70 -8.29 27.44
N ASN A 385 9.75 -8.80 26.82
CA ASN A 385 11.06 -8.80 27.42
C ASN A 385 11.61 -7.37 27.53
N TYR A 386 11.84 -6.89 28.75
CA TYR A 386 12.48 -5.61 28.98
C TYR A 386 13.99 -5.74 28.74
N ILE A 387 14.52 -4.94 27.86
CA ILE A 387 15.95 -4.85 27.60
C ILE A 387 16.49 -3.65 28.36
N ASP A 388 17.32 -3.92 29.37
CA ASP A 388 18.10 -2.86 29.99
C ASP A 388 19.11 -2.33 28.94
N ARG A 389 19.02 -1.03 28.63
CA ARG A 389 19.92 -0.37 27.69
C ARG A 389 21.40 -0.52 28.00
N LYS A 390 21.72 -0.87 29.27
CA LYS A 390 23.11 -1.12 29.73
C LYS A 390 23.60 -2.55 29.49
N THR A 391 22.65 -3.48 29.27
CA THR A 391 22.94 -4.90 29.03
C THR A 391 22.50 -5.36 27.66
N GLU A 392 22.40 -4.46 26.70
CA GLU A 392 22.03 -4.74 25.31
C GLU A 392 22.98 -5.69 24.63
N GLY A 393 22.93 -6.94 25.01
CA GLY A 393 23.83 -7.88 24.44
C GLY A 393 23.22 -9.24 24.34
N SER A 394 22.50 -9.52 23.31
CA SER A 394 22.44 -10.88 22.81
C SER A 394 22.11 -10.88 21.33
N LEU A 395 22.97 -11.42 20.59
CA LEU A 395 22.69 -11.82 19.26
C LEU A 395 21.84 -13.06 19.24
N GLY A 396 21.14 -13.16 18.17
CA GLY A 396 20.04 -14.06 18.09
C GLY A 396 18.78 -13.39 18.62
N MET A 397 18.92 -12.21 19.15
CA MET A 397 17.83 -11.32 19.38
C MET A 397 17.94 -10.26 18.34
N GLY A 398 17.19 -10.44 17.25
CA GLY A 398 17.15 -9.58 16.08
C GLY A 398 17.41 -8.14 16.45
N THR A 399 18.59 -7.77 16.33
CA THR A 399 19.12 -6.52 16.78
C THR A 399 18.57 -5.44 15.88
N GLY A 400 17.82 -4.51 16.45
CA GLY A 400 16.91 -3.61 15.75
C GLY A 400 15.47 -4.14 15.74
N PHE A 401 15.18 -5.14 16.54
CA PHE A 401 13.85 -5.71 16.67
C PHE A 401 12.85 -4.72 17.32
N ALA A 402 11.58 -4.88 16.96
CA ALA A 402 10.49 -4.08 17.51
C ALA A 402 10.01 -4.60 18.87
N GLY A 403 10.32 -5.85 19.18
CA GLY A 403 9.95 -6.45 20.45
C GLY A 403 10.30 -7.93 20.52
N GLN A 404 10.11 -8.49 21.70
CA GLN A 404 10.33 -9.89 21.99
C GLN A 404 9.35 -10.35 23.08
N THR A 405 8.83 -11.57 22.96
CA THR A 405 8.04 -12.18 24.04
C THR A 405 8.91 -12.44 25.27
N THR A 406 8.29 -12.56 26.42
CA THR A 406 9.01 -12.76 27.68
C THR A 406 9.90 -14.00 27.64
N LYS A 407 11.05 -13.93 28.35
CA LYS A 407 11.90 -15.06 28.65
C LYS A 407 11.98 -15.37 30.15
N TYR A 408 11.13 -14.72 30.94
CA TYR A 408 11.15 -14.82 32.40
C TYR A 408 10.33 -15.99 32.95
N VAL A 409 9.80 -16.84 32.08
CA VAL A 409 9.06 -18.05 32.42
C VAL A 409 9.89 -19.22 31.88
N GLU A 410 10.48 -20.01 32.80
CA GLU A 410 11.44 -21.08 32.44
C GLU A 410 10.81 -22.19 31.59
N GLU A 411 9.51 -22.44 31.78
CA GLU A 411 8.75 -23.43 31.04
C GLU A 411 8.62 -23.05 29.55
N ILE A 412 8.66 -21.77 29.23
CA ILE A 412 8.55 -21.26 27.86
C ILE A 412 9.94 -21.01 27.29
N LYS A 413 10.51 -22.06 26.69
CA LYS A 413 11.88 -22.05 26.16
C LYS A 413 12.06 -21.22 24.87
N ASN A 414 10.97 -20.92 24.15
CA ASN A 414 11.02 -20.29 22.84
C ASN A 414 10.44 -18.86 22.89
N THR A 415 11.30 -17.88 22.85
CA THR A 415 10.89 -16.48 22.70
C THR A 415 10.67 -16.15 21.23
N LEU A 416 9.59 -15.40 20.92
CA LEU A 416 9.36 -14.85 19.60
C LEU A 416 10.03 -13.47 19.50
N ILE A 417 10.79 -13.27 18.43
CA ILE A 417 11.46 -12.01 18.12
C ILE A 417 10.74 -11.35 16.98
N MET A 418 10.38 -10.07 17.14
CA MET A 418 9.64 -9.28 16.18
C MET A 418 10.52 -8.18 15.60
N ALA A 419 10.48 -7.99 14.29
CA ALA A 419 11.11 -6.86 13.63
C ALA A 419 10.08 -6.05 12.84
N ASP A 420 10.23 -4.73 12.87
CA ASP A 420 9.42 -3.82 12.08
C ASP A 420 10.01 -3.61 10.68
N GLY A 421 9.33 -2.84 9.85
CA GLY A 421 9.78 -2.38 8.54
C GLY A 421 8.97 -2.93 7.37
N PRO A 422 7.81 -2.33 7.03
CA PRO A 422 6.99 -2.76 5.88
C PRO A 422 7.71 -2.71 4.53
N ALA A 423 8.71 -1.86 4.38
CA ALA A 423 9.56 -1.79 3.18
C ALA A 423 10.89 -2.54 3.32
N GLY A 424 10.96 -3.56 4.18
CA GLY A 424 12.13 -4.37 4.48
C GLY A 424 12.47 -4.38 5.97
N LEU A 425 13.14 -5.42 6.45
CA LEU A 425 13.45 -5.57 7.87
C LEU A 425 14.30 -4.41 8.39
N ARG A 426 13.85 -3.78 9.48
CA ARG A 426 14.67 -2.82 10.23
C ARG A 426 15.53 -3.57 11.21
N VAL A 427 16.82 -3.69 10.88
CA VAL A 427 17.82 -4.31 11.72
C VAL A 427 18.93 -3.29 12.03
N SER A 428 19.54 -3.39 13.19
CA SER A 428 20.68 -2.52 13.51
C SER A 428 21.89 -2.88 12.66
N LYS A 429 22.55 -1.86 12.14
CA LYS A 429 23.57 -2.00 11.11
C LYS A 429 24.86 -2.67 11.61
N VAL A 430 25.33 -2.33 12.82
CA VAL A 430 26.64 -2.72 13.32
C VAL A 430 26.57 -3.27 14.74
N TYR A 431 27.26 -4.37 14.97
CA TYR A 431 27.41 -5.03 16.28
C TYR A 431 28.85 -5.35 16.58
N GLY A 432 29.25 -5.15 17.85
CA GLY A 432 30.43 -5.71 18.42
C GLY A 432 30.15 -7.03 19.14
N ILE A 433 31.07 -7.97 19.09
CA ILE A 433 31.00 -9.25 19.78
C ILE A 433 32.14 -9.32 20.77
N ASP A 434 31.84 -9.56 22.04
CA ASP A 434 32.80 -9.89 23.08
C ASP A 434 32.39 -11.16 23.85
N TYR A 435 33.03 -11.45 24.98
CA TYR A 435 32.72 -12.62 25.83
C TYR A 435 31.31 -12.54 26.48
N ARG A 436 30.72 -11.34 26.56
CA ARG A 436 29.37 -11.12 27.11
C ARG A 436 28.28 -11.30 26.06
N GLY A 437 28.66 -11.35 24.77
CA GLY A 437 27.73 -11.50 23.64
C GLY A 437 27.84 -10.37 22.64
N TYR A 438 26.70 -9.96 22.15
CA TYR A 438 26.59 -8.99 21.07
C TYR A 438 26.13 -7.63 21.60
N HIS A 439 26.83 -6.59 21.24
CA HIS A 439 26.58 -5.22 21.64
C HIS A 439 26.25 -4.37 20.42
N LYS A 440 25.12 -3.67 20.47
CA LYS A 440 24.73 -2.75 19.41
C LYS A 440 25.67 -1.54 19.40
N LEU A 441 26.31 -1.30 18.27
CA LEU A 441 27.25 -0.19 18.07
C LEU A 441 26.65 0.96 17.26
N SER A 442 25.63 0.68 16.46
CA SER A 442 24.91 1.72 15.74
C SER A 442 23.77 2.30 16.57
N PRO A 443 23.44 3.59 16.43
CA PRO A 443 22.25 4.18 17.05
C PRO A 443 20.99 3.40 16.72
N SER A 444 19.95 3.56 17.54
CA SER A 444 18.64 2.96 17.27
C SER A 444 18.04 3.60 16.04
N THR A 445 17.61 2.79 15.08
CA THR A 445 16.85 3.25 13.91
C THR A 445 15.47 3.85 14.25
N LEU A 446 15.07 3.80 15.51
CA LEU A 446 13.82 4.35 16.01
C LEU A 446 13.94 5.80 16.51
N LEU A 447 15.13 6.35 16.62
CA LEU A 447 15.35 7.72 17.02
C LEU A 447 15.78 8.54 15.81
N MET A 448 15.07 9.62 15.54
CA MET A 448 15.27 10.54 14.42
C MET A 448 16.63 11.29 14.39
N ASN A 449 17.56 10.89 15.20
CA ASN A 449 18.95 11.31 15.10
C ASN A 449 19.72 10.43 14.13
N ASP A 450 19.01 9.84 13.15
CA ASP A 450 19.57 8.89 12.24
C ASP A 450 20.35 9.54 11.09
N TYR A 451 21.43 8.91 10.79
CA TYR A 451 22.46 9.16 9.80
C TYR A 451 22.01 9.68 8.42
N SER A 452 20.80 9.40 7.98
CA SER A 452 20.28 9.97 6.71
C SER A 452 20.30 11.50 6.71
N PHE A 453 20.13 12.11 7.89
CA PHE A 453 20.19 13.55 8.03
C PHE A 453 21.64 14.06 8.00
N TYR A 454 22.57 13.31 8.58
CA TYR A 454 24.00 13.63 8.59
C TYR A 454 24.67 13.35 7.24
N GLU A 455 24.20 12.38 6.48
CA GLU A 455 24.63 12.14 5.11
C GLU A 455 24.29 13.29 4.17
N ILE A 456 23.15 13.98 4.43
CA ILE A 456 22.76 15.20 3.71
C ILE A 456 23.66 16.40 4.10
N GLN A 457 24.11 16.46 5.35
CA GLN A 457 24.98 17.56 5.83
C GLN A 457 26.44 17.46 5.36
N GLY A 458 26.83 16.40 4.66
CA GLY A 458 28.16 16.21 4.11
C GLY A 458 29.17 15.55 5.05
N LYS A 459 30.24 15.08 4.49
CA LYS A 459 31.29 14.23 5.06
C LYS A 459 31.84 14.54 6.46
N ILE A 460 31.68 15.77 6.93
CA ILE A 460 32.43 16.30 8.09
C ILE A 460 31.95 15.70 9.42
N THR A 461 30.65 15.47 9.58
CA THR A 461 30.11 15.00 10.88
C THR A 461 30.14 13.49 11.01
N LEU A 462 30.01 12.77 9.90
CA LEU A 462 30.08 11.30 9.87
C LEU A 462 31.50 10.77 10.13
N GLU A 463 32.52 11.39 9.53
CA GLU A 463 33.90 11.00 9.75
C GLU A 463 34.35 11.23 11.18
N LYS A 464 33.89 12.34 11.80
CA LYS A 464 34.25 12.65 13.19
C LYS A 464 33.59 11.74 14.22
N ASP A 465 32.31 11.45 14.05
CA ASP A 465 31.56 10.55 14.94
C ASP A 465 31.94 9.08 14.76
N TYR A 466 32.26 8.66 13.55
CA TYR A 466 32.74 7.31 13.27
C TYR A 466 34.19 7.11 13.78
N SER A 467 35.07 8.08 13.64
CA SER A 467 36.45 7.98 14.12
C SER A 467 36.55 7.97 15.65
N GLU A 468 35.70 8.71 16.35
CA GLU A 468 35.61 8.65 17.81
C GLU A 468 35.00 7.35 18.33
N LYS A 469 34.09 6.72 17.57
CA LYS A 469 33.50 5.42 17.89
C LYS A 469 34.32 4.23 17.40
N GLU A 470 35.07 4.38 16.32
CA GLU A 470 36.01 3.35 15.88
C GLU A 470 37.08 3.05 16.95
N SER A 471 37.48 4.03 17.75
CA SER A 471 38.36 3.78 18.91
C SER A 471 37.71 2.88 19.98
N SER A 472 36.36 2.84 20.05
CA SER A 472 35.64 1.93 20.94
C SER A 472 35.38 0.55 20.32
N PHE A 473 35.62 0.36 19.01
CA PHE A 473 35.49 -0.95 18.34
C PHE A 473 36.67 -1.87 18.66
N SER A 474 37.82 -1.34 19.11
CA SER A 474 38.98 -2.10 19.51
C SER A 474 38.71 -3.07 20.68
N ASP A 475 37.68 -2.78 21.49
CA ASP A 475 37.33 -3.58 22.67
C ASP A 475 36.52 -4.84 22.31
N TYR A 476 36.10 -4.98 21.06
CA TYR A 476 35.31 -6.12 20.61
C TYR A 476 36.14 -7.12 19.81
N ARG A 477 35.93 -8.41 20.12
CA ARG A 477 36.60 -9.52 19.42
C ARG A 477 36.28 -9.54 17.93
N LYS A 478 35.08 -9.11 17.56
CA LYS A 478 34.58 -9.10 16.18
C LYS A 478 33.52 -8.03 15.98
N ILE A 479 33.57 -7.35 14.87
CA ILE A 479 32.49 -6.46 14.38
C ILE A 479 31.67 -7.19 13.33
N VAL A 480 30.36 -7.11 13.45
CA VAL A 480 29.39 -7.72 12.50
C VAL A 480 28.49 -6.63 11.93
N HIS A 481 28.40 -6.61 10.62
CA HIS A 481 27.49 -5.74 9.88
C HIS A 481 26.26 -6.54 9.44
N GLN A 482 25.08 -5.92 9.53
CA GLN A 482 23.82 -6.48 9.07
C GLN A 482 23.23 -5.57 8.00
N TYR A 483 22.80 -6.16 6.89
CA TYR A 483 22.18 -5.47 5.79
C TYR A 483 20.89 -6.21 5.45
N ALA A 484 19.77 -5.48 5.42
CA ALA A 484 18.49 -5.97 4.93
C ALA A 484 18.12 -5.27 3.62
N THR A 485 17.34 -5.93 2.80
CA THR A 485 16.91 -5.39 1.51
C THR A 485 15.85 -4.32 1.71
N ALA A 486 16.06 -3.12 1.18
CA ALA A 486 14.99 -2.14 1.04
C ALA A 486 14.11 -2.53 -0.15
N LEU A 487 12.91 -2.99 0.16
CA LEU A 487 11.88 -3.33 -0.82
C LEU A 487 11.21 -2.07 -1.37
N PRO A 488 10.50 -2.17 -2.51
CA PRO A 488 9.56 -1.13 -2.90
C PRO A 488 8.52 -0.90 -1.81
N ILE A 489 8.02 0.33 -1.71
CA ILE A 489 6.88 0.63 -0.81
C ILE A 489 5.66 -0.20 -1.19
N ALA A 490 4.78 -0.49 -0.23
CA ALA A 490 3.65 -1.39 -0.44
C ALA A 490 2.74 -0.93 -1.59
N THR A 491 2.48 0.38 -1.71
CA THR A 491 1.75 0.95 -2.85
C THR A 491 2.41 0.57 -4.19
N ALA A 492 3.75 0.64 -4.31
CA ALA A 492 4.45 0.28 -5.55
C ALA A 492 4.40 -1.23 -5.83
N ILE A 493 4.47 -2.07 -4.79
CA ILE A 493 4.27 -3.52 -4.93
C ILE A 493 2.86 -3.79 -5.48
N ALA A 494 1.84 -3.15 -4.93
CA ALA A 494 0.46 -3.31 -5.36
C ALA A 494 0.21 -2.77 -6.78
N GLN A 495 0.84 -1.66 -7.17
CA GLN A 495 0.79 -1.11 -8.53
C GLN A 495 1.29 -2.09 -9.60
N SER A 496 2.04 -3.11 -9.21
CA SER A 496 2.38 -4.20 -10.14
C SER A 496 1.19 -5.03 -10.56
N PHE A 497 0.11 -5.10 -9.76
CA PHE A 497 -1.03 -6.03 -9.90
C PHE A 497 -0.56 -7.48 -10.12
N ASN A 498 0.56 -7.84 -9.51
CA ASN A 498 1.21 -9.12 -9.69
C ASN A 498 1.43 -9.81 -8.33
N VAL A 499 0.55 -10.76 -8.00
CA VAL A 499 0.61 -11.50 -6.73
C VAL A 499 1.90 -12.31 -6.59
N GLU A 500 2.47 -12.82 -7.69
CA GLU A 500 3.75 -13.53 -7.66
C GLU A 500 4.92 -12.60 -7.30
N PHE A 501 4.84 -11.32 -7.69
CA PHE A 501 5.84 -10.32 -7.26
C PHE A 501 5.70 -10.03 -5.76
N GLY A 502 4.47 -9.89 -5.25
CA GLY A 502 4.24 -9.79 -3.80
C GLY A 502 4.81 -10.98 -3.04
N LYS A 503 4.58 -12.20 -3.53
CA LYS A 503 5.13 -13.44 -2.93
C LYS A 503 6.67 -13.48 -2.97
N LEU A 504 7.28 -12.99 -4.04
CA LEU A 504 8.74 -12.85 -4.14
C LEU A 504 9.30 -11.87 -3.10
N CYS A 505 8.64 -10.73 -2.89
CA CYS A 505 9.02 -9.80 -1.83
C CYS A 505 8.97 -10.47 -0.45
N GLY A 506 7.90 -11.22 -0.17
CA GLY A 506 7.78 -12.00 1.07
C GLY A 506 8.86 -13.09 1.21
N ASP A 507 9.23 -13.76 0.11
CA ASP A 507 10.32 -14.77 0.10
C ASP A 507 11.68 -14.14 0.46
N ILE A 508 11.98 -12.94 -0.03
CA ILE A 508 13.19 -12.20 0.33
C ILE A 508 13.22 -11.92 1.83
N VAL A 509 12.14 -11.36 2.36
CA VAL A 509 12.03 -11.07 3.80
C VAL A 509 12.12 -12.33 4.64
N GLY A 510 11.45 -13.41 4.25
CA GLY A 510 11.50 -14.69 4.96
C GLY A 510 12.91 -15.28 5.04
N LYS A 511 13.70 -15.14 3.97
CA LYS A 511 15.14 -15.52 3.97
C LYS A 511 15.93 -14.69 4.97
N GLU A 512 15.74 -13.38 4.97
CA GLU A 512 16.43 -12.48 5.89
C GLU A 512 16.00 -12.72 7.34
N MET A 513 14.70 -12.95 7.59
CA MET A 513 14.20 -13.36 8.91
C MET A 513 14.87 -14.64 9.43
N LYS A 514 15.15 -15.60 8.53
CA LYS A 514 15.90 -16.82 8.89
C LYS A 514 17.33 -16.49 9.28
N VAL A 515 18.00 -15.60 8.54
CA VAL A 515 19.39 -15.18 8.81
C VAL A 515 19.49 -14.41 10.12
N PHE A 516 18.56 -13.50 10.38
CA PHE A 516 18.57 -12.62 11.56
C PHE A 516 17.85 -13.22 12.78
N ASN A 517 17.38 -14.48 12.69
CA ASN A 517 16.59 -15.14 13.74
C ASN A 517 15.34 -14.37 14.19
N ILE A 518 14.68 -13.69 13.26
CA ILE A 518 13.40 -13.00 13.49
C ILE A 518 12.26 -13.99 13.26
N HIS A 519 11.24 -13.97 14.12
CA HIS A 519 10.10 -14.89 14.06
C HIS A 519 8.86 -14.24 13.46
N LEU A 520 8.58 -13.00 13.85
CA LEU A 520 7.44 -12.23 13.35
C LEU A 520 7.91 -10.93 12.71
N TRP A 521 7.45 -10.69 11.50
CA TRP A 521 7.61 -9.41 10.81
C TRP A 521 6.38 -8.55 11.06
N LEU A 522 6.55 -7.32 11.59
CA LEU A 522 5.47 -6.37 11.80
C LEU A 522 5.06 -5.70 10.48
N ALA A 523 4.60 -6.49 9.56
CA ALA A 523 4.12 -6.17 8.22
C ALA A 523 3.34 -7.38 7.67
N PRO A 524 2.60 -7.20 6.55
CA PRO A 524 2.41 -5.96 5.79
C PRO A 524 1.45 -4.97 6.44
N GLY A 525 1.64 -3.67 6.18
CA GLY A 525 0.62 -2.66 6.37
C GLY A 525 -0.41 -2.75 5.24
N MET A 526 -1.72 -2.82 5.57
CA MET A 526 -2.75 -3.11 4.57
C MET A 526 -4.04 -2.30 4.74
N ASN A 527 -3.99 -1.20 5.49
CA ASN A 527 -5.13 -0.32 5.60
C ASN A 527 -5.51 0.26 4.24
N ILE A 528 -6.74 0.69 4.11
CA ILE A 528 -7.27 1.23 2.87
C ILE A 528 -6.76 2.66 2.66
N HIS A 529 -6.42 3.05 1.44
CA HIS A 529 -6.19 4.44 1.06
C HIS A 529 -7.52 5.20 1.07
N ARG A 530 -8.05 5.41 2.29
CA ARG A 530 -9.32 6.10 2.48
C ARG A 530 -9.26 7.55 2.03
N HIS A 531 -8.14 8.20 2.36
CA HIS A 531 -7.94 9.61 2.13
C HIS A 531 -6.53 9.90 1.62
N ILE A 532 -6.39 10.83 0.67
CA ILE A 532 -5.11 11.14 0.03
C ILE A 532 -4.07 11.76 0.99
N LEU A 533 -4.53 12.31 2.12
CA LEU A 533 -3.67 12.96 3.11
C LEU A 533 -3.11 12.01 4.17
N CYS A 534 -3.58 10.77 4.29
CA CYS A 534 -3.01 9.85 5.27
C CYS A 534 -1.50 9.66 5.04
N GLY A 535 -0.70 9.98 6.06
CA GLY A 535 0.76 9.98 5.97
C GLY A 535 1.36 8.61 5.67
N ARG A 536 0.68 7.53 6.05
CA ARG A 536 1.14 6.15 5.86
C ARG A 536 0.58 5.44 4.62
N ASN A 537 -0.12 6.13 3.72
CA ASN A 537 -0.60 5.49 2.49
C ASN A 537 0.51 4.82 1.68
N PHE A 538 1.75 5.36 1.70
CA PHE A 538 2.88 4.77 0.99
C PHE A 538 3.17 3.32 1.41
N GLU A 539 2.95 2.96 2.67
CA GLU A 539 3.18 1.61 3.19
C GLU A 539 1.93 0.72 3.15
N TYR A 540 0.81 1.23 2.64
CA TYR A 540 -0.41 0.50 2.38
C TYR A 540 -0.56 0.21 0.88
N PHE A 541 -1.41 -0.74 0.52
CA PHE A 541 -1.46 -1.23 -0.86
C PHE A 541 -2.36 -0.42 -1.77
N SER A 542 -3.61 -0.13 -1.34
CA SER A 542 -4.64 0.33 -2.27
C SER A 542 -5.85 0.97 -1.56
N GLU A 543 -6.66 1.70 -2.33
CA GLU A 543 -8.03 2.10 -1.96
C GLU A 543 -9.03 0.93 -2.10
N ASP A 544 -8.61 -0.18 -2.75
CA ASP A 544 -9.45 -1.35 -2.99
C ASP A 544 -9.09 -2.51 -2.04
N PRO A 545 -10.05 -3.06 -1.29
CA PRO A 545 -9.81 -4.14 -0.33
C PRO A 545 -9.39 -5.47 -0.97
N LEU A 546 -9.80 -5.75 -2.23
CA LEU A 546 -9.36 -6.97 -2.92
C LEU A 546 -7.86 -6.89 -3.24
N VAL A 547 -7.40 -5.76 -3.77
CA VAL A 547 -5.96 -5.56 -4.07
C VAL A 547 -5.16 -5.62 -2.78
N SER A 548 -5.61 -4.93 -1.71
CA SER A 548 -4.93 -4.94 -0.41
C SER A 548 -4.85 -6.34 0.18
N GLY A 549 -5.95 -7.08 0.18
CA GLY A 549 -6.00 -8.45 0.72
C GLY A 549 -5.13 -9.44 -0.07
N LYS A 550 -5.22 -9.42 -1.40
CA LYS A 550 -4.44 -10.30 -2.28
C LYS A 550 -2.93 -10.07 -2.17
N MET A 551 -2.50 -8.80 -2.11
CA MET A 551 -1.09 -8.47 -1.96
C MET A 551 -0.56 -8.82 -0.57
N ALA A 552 -1.35 -8.59 0.48
CA ALA A 552 -1.01 -9.01 1.84
C ALA A 552 -0.90 -10.53 1.94
N ALA A 553 -1.85 -11.29 1.38
CA ALA A 553 -1.79 -12.74 1.31
C ALA A 553 -0.52 -13.23 0.60
N ALA A 554 -0.20 -12.63 -0.55
CA ALA A 554 0.97 -13.00 -1.34
C ALA A 554 2.28 -12.80 -0.56
N LEU A 555 2.47 -11.65 0.08
CA LEU A 555 3.62 -11.40 0.94
C LEU A 555 3.70 -12.41 2.09
N THR A 556 2.57 -12.65 2.75
CA THR A 556 2.47 -13.60 3.88
C THR A 556 2.90 -14.99 3.46
N LEU A 557 2.38 -15.51 2.36
CA LEU A 557 2.77 -16.82 1.80
C LEU A 557 4.27 -16.89 1.46
N GLY A 558 4.85 -15.79 0.98
CA GLY A 558 6.28 -15.70 0.74
C GLY A 558 7.11 -15.87 2.02
N VAL A 559 6.73 -15.20 3.11
CA VAL A 559 7.38 -15.30 4.42
C VAL A 559 7.18 -16.68 5.04
N GLN A 560 5.95 -17.19 5.04
CA GLN A 560 5.57 -18.46 5.67
C GLN A 560 6.16 -19.71 4.98
N LYS A 561 6.75 -19.54 3.80
CA LYS A 561 7.58 -20.58 3.17
C LYS A 561 8.71 -21.05 4.10
N TYR A 562 9.11 -20.24 5.06
CA TYR A 562 10.16 -20.54 6.03
C TYR A 562 9.56 -20.95 7.37
N LYS A 563 9.97 -22.12 7.85
CA LYS A 563 9.48 -22.68 9.12
C LYS A 563 9.65 -21.70 10.28
N ASN A 564 8.61 -21.54 11.10
CA ASN A 564 8.54 -20.65 12.25
C ASN A 564 8.79 -19.16 11.92
N LYS A 565 8.41 -18.74 10.70
CA LYS A 565 8.38 -17.33 10.29
C LYS A 565 6.94 -16.95 9.97
N GLY A 566 6.55 -15.79 10.46
CA GLY A 566 5.20 -15.26 10.27
C GLY A 566 5.18 -13.77 10.10
N VAL A 567 3.99 -13.24 9.84
CA VAL A 567 3.72 -11.81 9.64
C VAL A 567 2.70 -11.32 10.65
N THR A 568 2.62 -10.01 10.81
CA THR A 568 1.60 -9.33 11.59
C THR A 568 0.84 -8.39 10.67
N LEU A 569 -0.33 -8.83 10.20
CA LEU A 569 -1.19 -7.99 9.37
C LEU A 569 -1.60 -6.75 10.16
N LYS A 570 -1.27 -5.55 9.67
CA LYS A 570 -1.49 -4.30 10.39
C LYS A 570 -2.08 -3.21 9.50
N HIS A 571 -2.80 -2.22 10.04
CA HIS A 571 -3.17 -2.07 11.45
C HIS A 571 -4.64 -2.43 11.59
N PHE A 572 -4.96 -3.41 12.40
CA PHE A 572 -6.31 -3.91 12.58
C PHE A 572 -7.07 -3.06 13.63
N THR A 573 -8.07 -2.22 13.22
CA THR A 573 -8.40 -1.81 11.86
C THR A 573 -8.80 -0.33 11.84
N GLY A 574 -8.85 0.30 10.67
CA GLY A 574 -9.29 1.70 10.56
C GLY A 574 -8.19 2.74 10.84
N ASN A 575 -6.90 2.39 10.77
CA ASN A 575 -5.80 3.36 10.89
C ASN A 575 -5.60 4.10 9.55
N ASN A 576 -6.41 5.13 9.32
CA ASN A 576 -6.43 5.89 8.06
C ASN A 576 -6.06 7.37 8.24
N GLN A 577 -5.56 7.75 9.42
CA GLN A 577 -4.95 9.02 9.76
C GLN A 577 -3.83 8.82 10.76
N GLU A 578 -2.85 9.72 10.76
CA GLU A 578 -1.74 9.71 11.72
C GLU A 578 -1.93 10.74 12.84
N PHE A 579 -2.62 11.84 12.52
CA PHE A 579 -2.89 12.89 13.49
C PHE A 579 -3.73 12.33 14.66
N ASN A 580 -3.21 12.48 15.86
CA ASN A 580 -3.78 12.01 17.11
C ASN A 580 -4.22 10.52 17.12
N ARG A 581 -3.58 9.66 16.33
CA ARG A 581 -3.96 8.25 16.11
C ARG A 581 -4.06 7.40 17.38
N LEU A 582 -3.36 7.80 18.46
CA LEU A 582 -3.39 7.08 19.73
C LEU A 582 -4.64 7.40 20.58
N ASN A 583 -5.36 8.48 20.28
CA ASN A 583 -6.51 8.93 21.05
C ASN A 583 -7.75 9.17 20.18
N SER A 584 -7.61 9.24 18.86
CA SER A 584 -8.74 9.40 17.95
C SER A 584 -9.49 8.08 17.75
N ASN A 585 -10.81 8.19 17.55
CA ASN A 585 -11.68 7.05 17.27
C ASN A 585 -12.18 7.12 15.82
N SER A 586 -12.03 6.03 15.08
CA SER A 586 -12.52 5.88 13.70
C SER A 586 -13.95 5.36 13.74
N LYS A 587 -14.93 6.24 13.58
CA LYS A 587 -16.36 5.89 13.54
C LYS A 587 -16.79 5.55 12.12
N MET A 588 -17.41 4.41 11.94
CA MET A 588 -17.93 3.94 10.66
C MET A 588 -19.13 3.02 10.85
N SER A 589 -19.97 2.90 9.83
CA SER A 589 -21.07 1.95 9.82
C SER A 589 -20.54 0.50 9.84
N GLU A 590 -21.35 -0.43 10.36
CA GLU A 590 -21.00 -1.87 10.30
C GLU A 590 -20.81 -2.33 8.86
N ARG A 591 -21.60 -1.80 7.93
CA ARG A 591 -21.49 -2.06 6.50
C ARG A 591 -20.14 -1.62 5.94
N ALA A 592 -19.73 -0.38 6.19
CA ALA A 592 -18.43 0.13 5.75
C ALA A 592 -17.27 -0.65 6.37
N LEU A 593 -17.36 -0.95 7.67
CA LEU A 593 -16.37 -1.75 8.38
C LEU A 593 -16.15 -3.10 7.69
N ARG A 594 -17.24 -3.81 7.34
CA ARG A 594 -17.17 -5.16 6.77
C ARG A 594 -16.85 -5.20 5.28
N GLU A 595 -17.44 -4.30 4.48
CA GLU A 595 -17.26 -4.32 3.02
C GLU A 595 -15.93 -3.70 2.57
N ILE A 596 -15.35 -2.79 3.38
CA ILE A 596 -14.14 -2.04 3.03
C ILE A 596 -12.98 -2.37 3.99
N TYR A 597 -13.13 -2.07 5.29
CA TYR A 597 -11.97 -2.03 6.20
C TYR A 597 -11.55 -3.40 6.72
N LEU A 598 -12.47 -4.33 6.93
CA LEU A 598 -12.17 -5.73 7.30
C LEU A 598 -11.98 -6.65 6.10
N LYS A 599 -12.54 -6.29 4.94
CA LYS A 599 -12.54 -7.18 3.77
C LYS A 599 -11.14 -7.59 3.32
N GLY A 600 -10.19 -6.66 3.33
CA GLY A 600 -8.79 -6.97 3.00
C GLY A 600 -8.17 -7.97 3.99
N PHE A 601 -8.40 -7.78 5.28
CA PHE A 601 -7.92 -8.71 6.33
C PHE A 601 -8.55 -10.09 6.18
N GLN A 602 -9.86 -10.15 5.91
CA GLN A 602 -10.54 -11.42 5.63
C GLN A 602 -9.86 -12.18 4.49
N ILE A 603 -9.65 -11.52 3.35
CA ILE A 603 -9.00 -12.12 2.18
C ILE A 603 -7.59 -12.62 2.53
N ALA A 604 -6.80 -11.78 3.22
CA ALA A 604 -5.43 -12.12 3.58
C ALA A 604 -5.36 -13.36 4.49
N ILE A 605 -6.26 -13.46 5.47
CA ILE A 605 -6.34 -14.60 6.39
C ILE A 605 -6.82 -15.85 5.66
N GLU A 606 -7.88 -15.75 4.84
CA GLU A 606 -8.44 -16.90 4.12
C GLU A 606 -7.46 -17.52 3.09
N GLU A 607 -6.57 -16.71 2.52
CA GLU A 607 -5.64 -17.15 1.48
C GLU A 607 -4.24 -17.52 1.98
N ALA A 608 -3.85 -17.07 3.17
CA ALA A 608 -2.49 -17.23 3.69
C ALA A 608 -2.41 -17.76 5.13
N HIS A 609 -3.41 -18.51 5.59
CA HIS A 609 -3.44 -19.16 6.92
C HIS A 609 -2.49 -20.36 7.03
#